data_c5a6804f07c6f4acfb3d5cf6cf797678
#
_entry.id   c5a6804f07c6f4acfb3d5cf6cf797678
#
_cell.length_a   1.000
_cell.length_b   1.000
_cell.length_c   1.000
_cell.angle_alpha   90.00
_cell.angle_beta   90.00
_cell.angle_gamma   90.00
#
_symmetry.space_group_name_H-M   'P 1'
#
loop_
_entity.id
_entity.type
_entity.pdbx_description
1 polymer ?
#
loop_
_entity_poly.entity_id
_entity_poly.type
_entity_poly.pdbx_seq_one_letter_code
_entity_poly.pdbx_strand_id
1 'polypeptide(L)'
;LNARLRADGRTLPILAAIVVVFGIIAAGNPTFAQAGTYAAIFAIAAIGLSLLLGNVNQISIGQAGFFGIGAYAVAGLTTAWNLPAWLSWPLATAIGVLIATLVGLGLGFIALRFRGHYLAMATLAFGLICVGIFHESKALGGAIGIEDIPYPQFGVLTISGYPAYWFAWALALIAALLTLNVLRGRSGRAFEAIRNDELAAEVLGVPTRRYKIFAFAYSGALAGLGGAMYAAFLGIVVPDAVSVQLSISLLLMVVLGGSGGVSGALIGAALIGFLDISGHQFENSREVVYGLLVIGVVIAAPGGAFGVIRSRFKAQPLPARTTPANAAPRAIAMPVADVAPLAVAHVTKRFGGLVAVNDVSFTLARGTLTSLIGPNGAGKTTLFNAISGVGRLTEGSVQIAGSDVTGWQPHRVAALGVGRTFQNARLFGEMTVLENVVAGAFRIERSSFAADLLALPSSRA
;
A
#
# COMPACT_ATOMS: atom_id res chain seq x y z
N LEU A 1 0.89 -8.95 -12.11
CA LEU A 1 -0.30 -8.59 -11.32
C LEU A 1 -1.42 -9.61 -11.49
N ASN A 2 -1.84 -9.90 -12.73
CA ASN A 2 -2.94 -10.84 -13.01
C ASN A 2 -2.72 -12.25 -12.43
N ALA A 3 -1.49 -12.78 -12.43
CA ALA A 3 -1.22 -14.10 -11.86
C ALA A 3 -1.33 -14.09 -10.32
N ARG A 4 -0.90 -13.00 -9.65
CA ARG A 4 -1.07 -12.83 -8.21
C ARG A 4 -2.54 -12.65 -7.85
N LEU A 5 -3.24 -11.75 -8.52
CA LEU A 5 -4.66 -11.48 -8.29
C LEU A 5 -5.58 -12.66 -8.62
N ARG A 6 -5.23 -13.46 -9.64
CA ARG A 6 -5.96 -14.71 -9.94
C ARG A 6 -5.72 -15.76 -8.85
N ALA A 7 -4.48 -15.85 -8.34
CA ALA A 7 -4.18 -16.72 -7.22
C ALA A 7 -4.94 -16.29 -5.97
N ASP A 8 -4.89 -15.00 -5.59
CA ASP A 8 -5.65 -14.45 -4.46
C ASP A 8 -7.16 -14.69 -4.63
N GLY A 9 -7.71 -14.47 -5.82
CA GLY A 9 -9.13 -14.70 -6.09
C GLY A 9 -9.57 -16.16 -5.96
N ARG A 10 -8.65 -17.12 -6.13
CA ARG A 10 -8.91 -18.56 -5.95
C ARG A 10 -8.63 -19.04 -4.53
N THR A 11 -7.62 -18.46 -3.88
CA THR A 11 -7.22 -18.85 -2.52
C THR A 11 -8.09 -18.23 -1.44
N LEU A 12 -8.65 -17.03 -1.67
CA LEU A 12 -9.52 -16.38 -0.67
C LEU A 12 -10.75 -17.22 -0.28
N PRO A 13 -11.52 -17.82 -1.21
CA PRO A 13 -12.62 -18.71 -0.83
C PRO A 13 -12.13 -19.97 -0.10
N ILE A 14 -10.96 -20.49 -0.42
CA ILE A 14 -10.35 -21.63 0.28
C ILE A 14 -9.99 -21.23 1.72
N LEU A 15 -9.37 -20.04 1.88
CA LEU A 15 -9.06 -19.51 3.21
C LEU A 15 -10.32 -19.23 4.02
N ALA A 16 -11.38 -18.70 3.40
CA ALA A 16 -12.67 -18.53 4.06
C ALA A 16 -13.25 -19.87 4.51
N ALA A 17 -13.17 -20.91 3.69
CA ALA A 17 -13.59 -22.27 4.08
C ALA A 17 -12.73 -22.81 5.24
N ILE A 18 -11.43 -22.59 5.22
CA ILE A 18 -10.53 -22.97 6.32
C ILE A 18 -10.93 -22.23 7.61
N VAL A 19 -11.21 -20.94 7.56
CA VAL A 19 -11.70 -20.14 8.70
C VAL A 19 -12.99 -20.73 9.26
N VAL A 20 -13.91 -21.16 8.38
CA VAL A 20 -15.16 -21.82 8.83
C VAL A 20 -14.87 -23.14 9.53
N VAL A 21 -14.01 -23.99 8.97
CA VAL A 21 -13.63 -25.28 9.59
C VAL A 21 -12.97 -25.05 10.96
N PHE A 22 -12.01 -24.12 11.04
CA PHE A 22 -11.40 -23.76 12.31
C PHE A 22 -12.39 -23.15 13.30
N GLY A 23 -13.35 -22.36 12.82
CA GLY A 23 -14.44 -21.84 13.65
C GLY A 23 -15.30 -22.94 14.26
N ILE A 24 -15.61 -23.99 13.52
CA ILE A 24 -16.34 -25.15 14.04
C ILE A 24 -15.52 -25.88 15.13
N ILE A 25 -14.21 -26.04 14.92
CA ILE A 25 -13.31 -26.63 15.92
C ILE A 25 -13.22 -25.73 17.16
N ALA A 26 -13.17 -24.42 16.97
CA ALA A 26 -13.10 -23.41 18.03
C ALA A 26 -14.37 -23.37 18.90
N ALA A 27 -15.52 -23.86 18.42
CA ALA A 27 -16.75 -23.95 19.20
C ALA A 27 -16.60 -24.81 20.46
N GLY A 28 -15.73 -25.83 20.42
CA GLY A 28 -15.46 -26.73 21.54
C GLY A 28 -14.24 -26.34 22.39
N ASN A 29 -13.47 -25.32 22.00
CA ASN A 29 -12.23 -24.96 22.68
C ASN A 29 -12.02 -23.44 22.73
N PRO A 30 -12.20 -22.80 23.91
CA PRO A 30 -12.04 -21.34 24.07
C PRO A 30 -10.66 -20.83 23.68
N THR A 31 -9.59 -21.60 23.93
CA THR A 31 -8.22 -21.22 23.56
C THR A 31 -8.05 -21.09 22.06
N PHE A 32 -8.63 -22.03 21.28
CA PHE A 32 -8.63 -21.94 19.83
C PHE A 32 -9.46 -20.76 19.30
N ALA A 33 -10.60 -20.47 19.92
CA ALA A 33 -11.41 -19.30 19.56
C ALA A 33 -10.63 -18.01 19.79
N GLN A 34 -9.95 -17.89 20.91
CA GLN A 34 -9.12 -16.73 21.25
C GLN A 34 -7.94 -16.59 20.25
N ALA A 35 -7.22 -17.69 19.96
CA ALA A 35 -6.15 -17.73 18.97
C ALA A 35 -6.59 -17.21 17.61
N GLY A 36 -7.71 -17.74 17.15
CA GLY A 36 -8.26 -17.34 15.86
C GLY A 36 -8.72 -15.88 15.84
N THR A 37 -9.22 -15.36 16.96
CA THR A 37 -9.58 -13.93 17.08
C THR A 37 -8.33 -13.04 16.95
N TYR A 38 -7.25 -13.37 17.65
CA TYR A 38 -5.96 -12.65 17.52
C TYR A 38 -5.41 -12.72 16.09
N ALA A 39 -5.42 -13.92 15.50
CA ALA A 39 -4.97 -14.09 14.12
C ALA A 39 -5.75 -13.19 13.14
N ALA A 40 -7.08 -13.08 13.31
CA ALA A 40 -7.92 -12.22 12.49
C ALA A 40 -7.61 -10.72 12.70
N ILE A 41 -7.41 -10.29 13.94
CA ILE A 41 -7.06 -8.91 14.29
C ILE A 41 -5.73 -8.51 13.64
N PHE A 42 -4.70 -9.34 13.81
CA PHE A 42 -3.39 -9.08 13.21
C PHE A 42 -3.42 -9.21 11.68
N ALA A 43 -4.27 -10.07 11.12
CA ALA A 43 -4.47 -10.18 9.68
C ALA A 43 -4.95 -8.87 9.07
N ILE A 44 -5.86 -8.14 9.71
CA ILE A 44 -6.34 -6.81 9.25
C ILE A 44 -5.16 -5.85 9.12
N ALA A 45 -4.31 -5.73 10.16
CA ALA A 45 -3.13 -4.87 10.13
C ALA A 45 -2.08 -5.35 9.11
N ALA A 46 -1.85 -6.67 9.03
CA ALA A 46 -0.91 -7.27 8.09
C ALA A 46 -1.33 -7.07 6.62
N ILE A 47 -2.62 -7.09 6.29
CA ILE A 47 -3.13 -6.77 4.94
C ILE A 47 -2.71 -5.34 4.55
N GLY A 48 -2.87 -4.36 5.45
CA GLY A 48 -2.44 -2.98 5.22
C GLY A 48 -0.94 -2.87 4.98
N LEU A 49 -0.13 -3.52 5.80
CA LEU A 49 1.32 -3.55 5.65
C LEU A 49 1.76 -4.30 4.38
N SER A 50 1.07 -5.39 4.01
CA SER A 50 1.35 -6.13 2.78
C SER A 50 1.13 -5.28 1.52
N LEU A 51 0.14 -4.38 1.52
CA LEU A 51 -0.06 -3.43 0.42
C LEU A 51 1.12 -2.43 0.35
N LEU A 52 1.57 -1.86 1.46
CA LEU A 52 2.70 -0.94 1.49
C LEU A 52 4.00 -1.61 1.02
N LEU A 53 4.38 -2.71 1.66
CA LEU A 53 5.63 -3.40 1.40
C LEU A 53 5.61 -4.11 0.05
N GLY A 54 4.55 -4.86 -0.20
CA GLY A 54 4.49 -5.80 -1.31
C GLY A 54 4.04 -5.20 -2.64
N ASN A 55 3.22 -4.15 -2.63
CA ASN A 55 2.68 -3.55 -3.85
C ASN A 55 3.24 -2.16 -4.16
N VAL A 56 3.69 -1.41 -3.14
CA VAL A 56 4.24 -0.05 -3.33
C VAL A 56 5.74 0.01 -3.07
N ASN A 57 6.34 -1.08 -2.57
CA ASN A 57 7.75 -1.17 -2.19
C ASN A 57 8.16 -0.10 -1.16
N GLN A 58 7.27 0.17 -0.18
CA GLN A 58 7.51 1.09 0.91
C GLN A 58 7.65 0.32 2.22
N ILE A 59 8.84 0.32 2.80
CA ILE A 59 9.10 -0.36 4.07
C ILE A 59 8.59 0.52 5.22
N SER A 60 7.70 -0.03 6.07
CA SER A 60 7.20 0.63 7.26
C SER A 60 7.40 -0.27 8.48
N ILE A 61 8.14 0.22 9.49
CA ILE A 61 8.34 -0.43 10.80
C ILE A 61 7.54 0.28 11.90
N GLY A 62 6.69 1.23 11.53
CA GLY A 62 5.84 2.00 12.45
C GLY A 62 4.39 1.51 12.53
N GLN A 63 4.12 0.28 12.12
CA GLN A 63 2.75 -0.21 12.00
C GLN A 63 2.05 -0.32 13.37
N ALA A 64 2.81 -0.63 14.43
CA ALA A 64 2.30 -0.64 15.80
C ALA A 64 1.80 0.73 16.27
N GLY A 65 2.39 1.83 15.79
CA GLY A 65 1.90 3.18 16.11
C GLY A 65 0.48 3.41 15.62
N PHE A 66 0.16 3.04 14.36
CA PHE A 66 -1.21 3.12 13.84
C PHE A 66 -2.17 2.17 14.55
N PHE A 67 -1.71 0.96 14.86
CA PHE A 67 -2.46 -0.02 15.62
C PHE A 67 -2.77 0.52 17.03
N GLY A 68 -1.78 1.09 17.72
CA GLY A 68 -1.95 1.74 19.01
C GLY A 68 -2.93 2.90 18.99
N ILE A 69 -2.89 3.76 17.98
CA ILE A 69 -3.86 4.86 17.80
C ILE A 69 -5.30 4.31 17.79
N GLY A 70 -5.55 3.25 17.03
CA GLY A 70 -6.88 2.61 16.99
C GLY A 70 -7.28 2.00 18.33
N ALA A 71 -6.35 1.29 18.97
CA ALA A 71 -6.58 0.63 20.26
C ALA A 71 -6.88 1.65 21.37
N TYR A 72 -6.05 2.68 21.52
CA TYR A 72 -6.23 3.71 22.54
C TYR A 72 -7.43 4.61 22.28
N ALA A 73 -7.80 4.85 21.00
CA ALA A 73 -9.03 5.56 20.69
C ALA A 73 -10.26 4.79 21.19
N VAL A 74 -10.35 3.50 20.94
CA VAL A 74 -11.45 2.68 21.44
C VAL A 74 -11.40 2.61 22.95
N ALA A 75 -10.26 2.28 23.55
CA ALA A 75 -10.10 2.18 24.99
C ALA A 75 -10.52 3.49 25.70
N GLY A 76 -9.94 4.63 25.31
CA GLY A 76 -10.20 5.91 25.96
C GLY A 76 -11.62 6.44 25.75
N LEU A 77 -12.16 6.32 24.52
CA LEU A 77 -13.49 6.86 24.23
C LEU A 77 -14.62 6.00 24.82
N THR A 78 -14.48 4.66 24.81
CA THR A 78 -15.53 3.78 25.35
C THR A 78 -15.58 3.80 26.88
N THR A 79 -14.44 4.00 27.54
CA THR A 79 -14.38 4.14 29.02
C THR A 79 -14.77 5.53 29.50
N ALA A 80 -14.47 6.60 28.72
CA ALA A 80 -14.82 7.97 29.08
C ALA A 80 -16.28 8.34 28.76
N TRP A 81 -16.89 7.70 27.79
CA TRP A 81 -18.25 8.01 27.36
C TRP A 81 -19.29 7.19 28.13
N ASN A 82 -20.25 7.88 28.72
CA ASN A 82 -21.44 7.26 29.32
C ASN A 82 -22.49 6.88 28.27
N LEU A 83 -22.04 6.38 27.10
CA LEU A 83 -22.90 5.93 26.02
C LEU A 83 -23.07 4.40 26.08
N PRO A 84 -24.24 3.88 25.62
CA PRO A 84 -24.42 2.44 25.53
C PRO A 84 -23.37 1.80 24.63
N ALA A 85 -22.86 0.62 24.96
CA ALA A 85 -21.76 -0.04 24.25
C ALA A 85 -22.05 -0.28 22.76
N TRP A 86 -23.33 -0.48 22.36
CA TRP A 86 -23.72 -0.63 20.97
C TRP A 86 -23.48 0.62 20.11
N LEU A 87 -23.41 1.82 20.72
CA LEU A 87 -23.15 3.09 20.04
C LEU A 87 -21.73 3.58 20.28
N SER A 88 -21.21 3.47 21.52
CA SER A 88 -19.87 3.95 21.87
C SER A 88 -18.78 3.22 21.08
N TRP A 89 -18.90 1.90 20.94
CA TRP A 89 -17.88 1.08 20.28
C TRP A 89 -17.74 1.35 18.76
N PRO A 90 -18.82 1.35 17.93
CA PRO A 90 -18.69 1.68 16.52
C PRO A 90 -18.19 3.09 16.28
N LEU A 91 -18.62 4.06 17.10
CA LEU A 91 -18.22 5.45 16.98
C LEU A 91 -16.75 5.63 17.38
N ALA A 92 -16.30 5.04 18.47
CA ALA A 92 -14.91 5.07 18.91
C ALA A 92 -13.98 4.39 17.86
N THR A 93 -14.42 3.25 17.30
CA THR A 93 -13.71 2.59 16.20
C THR A 93 -13.61 3.48 14.98
N ALA A 94 -14.68 4.12 14.55
CA ALA A 94 -14.68 5.02 13.40
C ALA A 94 -13.72 6.21 13.62
N ILE A 95 -13.73 6.80 14.82
CA ILE A 95 -12.81 7.88 15.19
C ILE A 95 -11.36 7.39 15.21
N GLY A 96 -11.08 6.24 15.83
CA GLY A 96 -9.73 5.66 15.89
C GLY A 96 -9.17 5.37 14.49
N VAL A 97 -9.97 4.77 13.62
CA VAL A 97 -9.62 4.53 12.22
C VAL A 97 -9.41 5.83 11.45
N LEU A 98 -10.26 6.83 11.68
CA LEU A 98 -10.10 8.15 11.06
C LEU A 98 -8.78 8.82 11.49
N ILE A 99 -8.47 8.83 12.78
CA ILE A 99 -7.22 9.40 13.30
C ILE A 99 -6.02 8.64 12.71
N ALA A 100 -6.03 7.32 12.74
CA ALA A 100 -4.97 6.50 12.16
C ALA A 100 -4.79 6.77 10.65
N THR A 101 -5.89 6.97 9.92
CA THR A 101 -5.88 7.35 8.50
C THR A 101 -5.26 8.72 8.28
N LEU A 102 -5.65 9.73 9.05
CA LEU A 102 -5.11 11.09 8.96
C LEU A 102 -3.62 11.13 9.31
N VAL A 103 -3.20 10.42 10.34
CA VAL A 103 -1.78 10.27 10.70
C VAL A 103 -1.04 9.54 9.57
N GLY A 104 -1.65 8.51 8.97
CA GLY A 104 -1.13 7.81 7.81
C GLY A 104 -0.95 8.71 6.58
N LEU A 105 -1.92 9.63 6.32
CA LEU A 105 -1.78 10.67 5.29
C LEU A 105 -0.59 11.59 5.59
N GLY A 106 -0.46 12.06 6.83
CA GLY A 106 0.65 12.90 7.26
C GLY A 106 2.00 12.21 7.12
N LEU A 107 2.12 10.97 7.59
CA LEU A 107 3.33 10.17 7.47
C LEU A 107 3.65 9.85 6.00
N GLY A 108 2.64 9.55 5.20
CA GLY A 108 2.79 9.36 3.75
C GLY A 108 3.35 10.60 3.04
N PHE A 109 2.95 11.80 3.48
CA PHE A 109 3.51 13.05 2.96
C PHE A 109 4.99 13.23 3.35
N ILE A 110 5.34 12.89 4.60
CA ILE A 110 6.73 12.90 5.09
C ILE A 110 7.57 11.84 4.35
N ALA A 111 7.01 10.65 4.16
CA ALA A 111 7.64 9.53 3.47
C ALA A 111 8.12 9.84 2.04
N LEU A 112 7.51 10.84 1.37
CA LEU A 112 7.94 11.27 0.03
C LEU A 112 9.33 11.90 0.02
N ARG A 113 9.84 12.35 1.17
CA ARG A 113 11.17 12.94 1.31
C ARG A 113 12.26 11.88 1.50
N PHE A 114 11.87 10.67 1.91
CA PHE A 114 12.79 9.58 2.25
C PHE A 114 12.67 8.43 1.26
N ARG A 115 13.77 7.72 1.02
CA ARG A 115 13.81 6.53 0.15
C ARG A 115 14.53 5.39 0.86
N GLY A 116 14.10 4.15 0.60
CA GLY A 116 14.76 2.96 1.12
C GLY A 116 14.86 2.93 2.65
N HIS A 117 16.06 2.75 3.18
CA HIS A 117 16.29 2.58 4.62
C HIS A 117 15.91 3.81 5.46
N TYR A 118 16.05 5.03 4.91
CA TYR A 118 15.66 6.24 5.63
C TYR A 118 14.17 6.31 5.90
N LEU A 119 13.34 5.77 5.01
CA LEU A 119 11.91 5.64 5.24
C LEU A 119 11.61 4.66 6.38
N ALA A 120 12.28 3.52 6.42
CA ALA A 120 12.13 2.54 7.49
C ALA A 120 12.49 3.15 8.86
N MET A 121 13.59 3.94 8.93
CA MET A 121 13.98 4.66 10.15
C MET A 121 12.95 5.72 10.57
N ALA A 122 12.40 6.50 9.60
CA ALA A 122 11.38 7.50 9.89
C ALA A 122 10.08 6.87 10.42
N THR A 123 9.66 5.73 9.85
CA THR A 123 8.47 5.02 10.33
C THR A 123 8.71 4.34 11.68
N LEU A 124 9.92 3.85 11.95
CA LEU A 124 10.31 3.33 13.27
C LEU A 124 10.25 4.43 14.31
N ALA A 125 10.84 5.62 14.02
CA ALA A 125 10.79 6.77 14.92
C ALA A 125 9.34 7.19 15.22
N PHE A 126 8.46 7.19 14.22
CA PHE A 126 7.03 7.42 14.41
C PHE A 126 6.43 6.39 15.39
N GLY A 127 6.72 5.10 15.22
CA GLY A 127 6.26 4.06 16.15
C GLY A 127 6.71 4.29 17.58
N LEU A 128 8.00 4.63 17.77
CA LEU A 128 8.56 4.94 19.09
C LEU A 128 7.92 6.18 19.73
N ILE A 129 7.67 7.23 18.93
CA ILE A 129 6.96 8.43 19.40
C ILE A 129 5.55 8.07 19.88
N CYS A 130 4.81 7.25 19.13
CA CYS A 130 3.48 6.81 19.55
C CYS A 130 3.53 6.05 20.88
N VAL A 131 4.43 5.09 21.02
CA VAL A 131 4.62 4.33 22.29
C VAL A 131 4.95 5.27 23.44
N GLY A 132 5.87 6.23 23.23
CA GLY A 132 6.21 7.25 24.23
C GLY A 132 4.99 8.09 24.63
N ILE A 133 4.17 8.53 23.68
CA ILE A 133 2.92 9.27 23.96
C ILE A 133 1.95 8.42 24.79
N PHE A 134 1.77 7.13 24.45
CA PHE A 134 0.90 6.23 25.19
C PHE A 134 1.39 6.00 26.62
N HIS A 135 2.71 5.87 26.80
CA HIS A 135 3.33 5.62 28.11
C HIS A 135 3.31 6.84 29.04
N GLU A 136 3.54 8.04 28.49
CA GLU A 136 3.63 9.27 29.29
C GLU A 136 2.27 9.95 29.54
N SER A 137 1.26 9.65 28.70
CA SER A 137 -0.04 10.30 28.78
C SER A 137 -0.90 9.74 29.91
N LYS A 138 -1.07 10.50 30.98
CA LYS A 138 -1.98 10.15 32.09
C LYS A 138 -3.44 9.96 31.62
N ALA A 139 -3.86 10.70 30.60
CA ALA A 139 -5.21 10.57 30.03
C ALA A 139 -5.43 9.22 29.32
N LEU A 140 -4.33 8.54 28.93
CA LEU A 140 -4.35 7.22 28.31
C LEU A 140 -3.92 6.11 29.30
N GLY A 141 -3.98 6.36 30.60
CA GLY A 141 -3.65 5.39 31.63
C GLY A 141 -2.16 5.28 31.94
N GLY A 142 -1.28 6.01 31.24
CA GLY A 142 0.16 5.97 31.46
C GLY A 142 0.76 4.59 31.23
N ALA A 143 1.74 4.20 32.02
CA ALA A 143 2.42 2.90 31.91
C ALA A 143 1.51 1.69 32.21
N ILE A 144 0.43 1.87 32.98
CA ILE A 144 -0.52 0.79 33.32
C ILE A 144 -1.46 0.51 32.14
N GLY A 145 -1.76 1.54 31.33
CA GLY A 145 -2.70 1.46 30.22
C GLY A 145 -4.16 1.67 30.67
N ILE A 146 -5.10 1.24 29.85
CA ILE A 146 -6.54 1.34 30.09
C ILE A 146 -7.12 -0.06 30.24
N GLU A 147 -7.77 -0.31 31.35
CA GLU A 147 -8.45 -1.57 31.68
C GLU A 147 -9.98 -1.38 31.61
N ASP A 148 -10.70 -2.46 31.80
CA ASP A 148 -12.18 -2.52 31.85
C ASP A 148 -12.85 -1.94 30.58
N ILE A 149 -12.26 -2.18 29.43
CA ILE A 149 -12.82 -1.78 28.13
C ILE A 149 -14.08 -2.63 27.86
N PRO A 150 -15.25 -2.01 27.65
CA PRO A 150 -16.48 -2.76 27.44
C PRO A 150 -16.44 -3.56 26.13
N TYR A 151 -16.92 -4.80 26.18
CA TYR A 151 -17.05 -5.60 24.95
C TYR A 151 -18.09 -4.98 23.99
N PRO A 152 -17.90 -5.18 22.66
CA PRO A 152 -18.89 -4.76 21.68
C PRO A 152 -20.24 -5.42 21.95
N GLN A 153 -21.31 -4.62 21.92
CA GLN A 153 -22.68 -5.10 22.13
C GLN A 153 -23.57 -4.66 20.97
N PHE A 154 -24.43 -5.55 20.51
CA PHE A 154 -25.49 -5.25 19.55
C PHE A 154 -26.83 -5.66 20.16
N GLY A 155 -27.53 -4.69 20.75
CA GLY A 155 -28.72 -4.96 21.55
C GLY A 155 -28.41 -5.81 22.78
N VAL A 156 -28.96 -7.01 22.85
CA VAL A 156 -28.74 -7.96 23.94
C VAL A 156 -27.52 -8.87 23.72
N LEU A 157 -26.99 -8.89 22.50
CA LEU A 157 -25.86 -9.76 22.11
C LEU A 157 -24.52 -9.08 22.44
N THR A 158 -23.78 -9.63 23.42
CA THR A 158 -22.41 -9.26 23.70
C THR A 158 -21.45 -10.07 22.82
N ILE A 159 -20.59 -9.38 22.06
CA ILE A 159 -19.61 -10.04 21.20
C ILE A 159 -18.33 -10.28 22.01
N SER A 160 -18.29 -11.41 22.71
CA SER A 160 -17.12 -11.87 23.46
C SER A 160 -16.89 -13.36 23.24
N GLY A 161 -15.69 -13.86 23.49
CA GLY A 161 -15.37 -15.28 23.34
C GLY A 161 -15.57 -15.79 21.90
N TYR A 162 -16.37 -16.84 21.73
CA TYR A 162 -16.61 -17.48 20.43
C TYR A 162 -17.27 -16.57 19.37
N PRO A 163 -18.28 -15.74 19.68
CA PRO A 163 -18.78 -14.74 18.73
C PRO A 163 -17.73 -13.75 18.23
N ALA A 164 -16.73 -13.40 19.05
CA ALA A 164 -15.65 -12.50 18.67
C ALA A 164 -14.79 -13.08 17.53
N TYR A 165 -14.59 -14.40 17.50
CA TYR A 165 -13.91 -15.11 16.41
C TYR A 165 -14.57 -14.81 15.06
N TRP A 166 -15.88 -15.04 14.96
CA TRP A 166 -16.60 -14.83 13.70
C TRP A 166 -16.64 -13.38 13.27
N PHE A 167 -16.82 -12.48 14.23
CA PHE A 167 -16.84 -11.05 13.97
C PHE A 167 -15.48 -10.54 13.45
N ALA A 168 -14.38 -10.93 14.10
CA ALA A 168 -13.03 -10.54 13.70
C ALA A 168 -12.66 -11.08 12.31
N TRP A 169 -12.98 -12.36 12.02
CA TRP A 169 -12.74 -12.94 10.70
C TRP A 169 -13.62 -12.35 9.62
N ALA A 170 -14.88 -12.01 9.92
CA ALA A 170 -15.73 -11.29 8.97
C ALA A 170 -15.13 -9.95 8.58
N LEU A 171 -14.63 -9.17 9.54
CA LEU A 171 -13.93 -7.91 9.26
C LEU A 171 -12.61 -8.13 8.51
N ALA A 172 -11.83 -9.13 8.85
CA ALA A 172 -10.60 -9.47 8.14
C ALA A 172 -10.86 -9.85 6.67
N LEU A 173 -11.91 -10.62 6.41
CA LEU A 173 -12.34 -10.97 5.06
C LEU A 173 -12.88 -9.76 4.28
N ILE A 174 -13.62 -8.87 4.92
CA ILE A 174 -14.06 -7.60 4.32
C ILE A 174 -12.83 -6.75 3.96
N ALA A 175 -11.87 -6.58 4.86
CA ALA A 175 -10.62 -5.86 4.60
C ALA A 175 -9.85 -6.50 3.44
N ALA A 176 -9.80 -7.83 3.39
CA ALA A 176 -9.20 -8.58 2.30
C ALA A 176 -9.89 -8.32 0.94
N LEU A 177 -11.22 -8.36 0.91
CA LEU A 177 -12.01 -8.07 -0.31
C LEU A 177 -11.84 -6.63 -0.78
N LEU A 178 -11.89 -5.66 0.12
CA LEU A 178 -11.67 -4.25 -0.20
C LEU A 178 -10.26 -4.03 -0.77
N THR A 179 -9.24 -4.66 -0.17
CA THR A 179 -7.86 -4.58 -0.68
C THR A 179 -7.72 -5.23 -2.05
N LEU A 180 -8.36 -6.39 -2.28
CA LEU A 180 -8.38 -7.02 -3.60
C LEU A 180 -9.06 -6.15 -4.66
N ASN A 181 -10.12 -5.43 -4.32
CA ASN A 181 -10.78 -4.51 -5.23
C ASN A 181 -9.82 -3.39 -5.65
N VAL A 182 -9.11 -2.77 -4.68
CA VAL A 182 -8.07 -1.76 -4.96
C VAL A 182 -6.99 -2.32 -5.88
N LEU A 183 -6.49 -3.53 -5.59
CA LEU A 183 -5.42 -4.15 -6.37
C LEU A 183 -5.86 -4.57 -7.78
N ARG A 184 -7.14 -4.88 -7.99
CA ARG A 184 -7.70 -5.20 -9.31
C ARG A 184 -7.98 -3.97 -10.16
N GLY A 185 -8.17 -2.82 -9.53
CA GLY A 185 -8.47 -1.55 -10.17
C GLY A 185 -7.25 -0.85 -10.77
N ARG A 186 -7.48 0.38 -11.22
CA ARG A 186 -6.44 1.29 -11.70
C ARG A 186 -5.36 1.55 -10.65
N SER A 187 -5.76 1.67 -9.38
CA SER A 187 -4.84 1.91 -8.26
C SER A 187 -3.83 0.77 -8.09
N GLY A 188 -4.24 -0.48 -8.27
CA GLY A 188 -3.33 -1.62 -8.22
C GLY A 188 -2.30 -1.62 -9.34
N ARG A 189 -2.71 -1.25 -10.58
CA ARG A 189 -1.77 -1.08 -11.70
C ARG A 189 -0.78 0.05 -11.43
N ALA A 190 -1.24 1.16 -10.84
CA ALA A 190 -0.37 2.26 -10.43
C ALA A 190 0.65 1.81 -9.36
N PHE A 191 0.22 1.08 -8.35
CA PHE A 191 1.11 0.54 -7.31
C PHE A 191 2.19 -0.37 -7.89
N GLU A 192 1.80 -1.29 -8.78
CA GLU A 192 2.74 -2.21 -9.42
C GLU A 192 3.75 -1.46 -10.32
N ALA A 193 3.30 -0.44 -11.06
CA ALA A 193 4.18 0.41 -11.84
C ALA A 193 5.19 1.15 -10.94
N ILE A 194 4.73 1.74 -9.83
CA ILE A 194 5.56 2.42 -8.83
C ILE A 194 6.59 1.46 -8.23
N ARG A 195 6.17 0.25 -7.91
CA ARG A 195 7.02 -0.79 -7.33
C ARG A 195 8.19 -1.16 -8.24
N ASN A 196 7.92 -1.31 -9.55
CA ASN A 196 8.92 -1.70 -10.53
C ASN A 196 9.87 -0.55 -10.88
N ASP A 197 9.34 0.61 -11.26
CA ASP A 197 10.12 1.82 -11.58
C ASP A 197 9.27 3.08 -11.39
N GLU A 198 9.54 3.82 -10.31
CA GLU A 198 8.81 5.04 -9.97
C GLU A 198 8.93 6.12 -11.04
N LEU A 199 10.12 6.28 -11.65
CA LEU A 199 10.35 7.30 -12.67
C LEU A 199 9.63 6.97 -13.98
N ALA A 200 9.67 5.71 -14.39
CA ALA A 200 8.92 5.25 -15.56
C ALA A 200 7.42 5.44 -15.36
N ALA A 201 6.89 5.09 -14.17
CA ALA A 201 5.49 5.29 -13.82
C ALA A 201 5.08 6.78 -13.92
N GLU A 202 5.90 7.71 -13.39
CA GLU A 202 5.62 9.15 -13.48
C GLU A 202 5.57 9.66 -14.92
N VAL A 203 6.50 9.24 -15.75
CA VAL A 203 6.57 9.64 -17.17
C VAL A 203 5.40 9.07 -17.97
N LEU A 204 4.85 7.92 -17.57
CA LEU A 204 3.63 7.35 -18.15
C LEU A 204 2.33 8.00 -17.63
N GLY A 205 2.43 8.98 -16.74
CA GLY A 205 1.29 9.75 -16.24
C GLY A 205 0.73 9.28 -14.91
N VAL A 206 1.41 8.38 -14.18
CA VAL A 206 1.00 7.95 -12.84
C VAL A 206 1.41 9.01 -11.82
N PRO A 207 0.47 9.59 -11.03
CA PRO A 207 0.79 10.53 -9.96
C PRO A 207 1.33 9.80 -8.72
N THR A 208 2.58 9.30 -8.80
CA THR A 208 3.20 8.39 -7.82
C THR A 208 3.10 8.90 -6.38
N ARG A 209 3.29 10.22 -6.20
CA ARG A 209 3.15 10.88 -4.90
C ARG A 209 1.79 10.64 -4.25
N ARG A 210 0.69 10.79 -5.00
CA ARG A 210 -0.67 10.59 -4.48
C ARG A 210 -0.91 9.15 -4.08
N TYR A 211 -0.47 8.22 -4.92
CA TYR A 211 -0.64 6.78 -4.66
C TYR A 211 0.16 6.32 -3.44
N LYS A 212 1.37 6.81 -3.22
CA LYS A 212 2.15 6.54 -2.01
C LYS A 212 1.44 7.04 -0.75
N ILE A 213 0.95 8.28 -0.77
CA ILE A 213 0.20 8.85 0.36
C ILE A 213 -1.06 8.02 0.65
N PHE A 214 -1.83 7.65 -0.38
CA PHE A 214 -3.02 6.81 -0.19
C PHE A 214 -2.68 5.42 0.35
N ALA A 215 -1.56 4.82 -0.07
CA ALA A 215 -1.11 3.54 0.46
C ALA A 215 -0.80 3.63 1.96
N PHE A 216 -0.12 4.69 2.41
CA PHE A 216 0.13 4.92 3.85
C PHE A 216 -1.16 5.15 4.64
N ALA A 217 -2.08 5.96 4.12
CA ALA A 217 -3.38 6.23 4.74
C ALA A 217 -4.21 4.94 4.88
N TYR A 218 -4.25 4.15 3.82
CA TYR A 218 -4.98 2.89 3.80
C TYR A 218 -4.38 1.86 4.75
N SER A 219 -3.05 1.75 4.77
CA SER A 219 -2.34 0.88 5.71
C SER A 219 -2.57 1.31 7.16
N GLY A 220 -2.53 2.63 7.43
CA GLY A 220 -2.86 3.20 8.73
C GLY A 220 -4.30 2.92 9.16
N ALA A 221 -5.26 3.05 8.23
CA ALA A 221 -6.66 2.73 8.47
C ALA A 221 -6.87 1.27 8.89
N LEU A 222 -6.26 0.33 8.17
CA LEU A 222 -6.38 -1.10 8.50
C LEU A 222 -5.66 -1.45 9.80
N ALA A 223 -4.49 -0.86 10.05
CA ALA A 223 -3.80 -1.07 11.33
C ALA A 223 -4.60 -0.48 12.50
N GLY A 224 -5.16 0.72 12.34
CA GLY A 224 -6.05 1.33 13.33
C GLY A 224 -7.31 0.49 13.59
N LEU A 225 -7.89 -0.09 12.54
CA LEU A 225 -9.03 -1.02 12.68
C LEU A 225 -8.62 -2.29 13.46
N GLY A 226 -7.45 -2.88 13.14
CA GLY A 226 -6.90 -4.01 13.89
C GLY A 226 -6.71 -3.66 15.37
N GLY A 227 -6.12 -2.49 15.65
CA GLY A 227 -5.95 -2.00 17.04
C GLY A 227 -7.26 -1.77 17.77
N ALA A 228 -8.26 -1.19 17.10
CA ALA A 228 -9.59 -1.00 17.66
C ALA A 228 -10.24 -2.34 18.05
N MET A 229 -10.10 -3.37 17.21
CA MET A 229 -10.57 -4.74 17.51
C MET A 229 -9.78 -5.35 18.66
N TYR A 230 -8.47 -5.12 18.71
CA TYR A 230 -7.61 -5.60 19.79
C TYR A 230 -8.09 -5.09 21.14
N ALA A 231 -8.28 -3.77 21.29
CA ALA A 231 -8.81 -3.17 22.51
C ALA A 231 -10.17 -3.75 22.90
N ALA A 232 -11.07 -3.87 21.94
CA ALA A 232 -12.44 -4.32 22.14
C ALA A 232 -12.54 -5.79 22.63
N PHE A 233 -11.65 -6.66 22.15
CA PHE A 233 -11.73 -8.10 22.47
C PHE A 233 -10.80 -8.55 23.59
N LEU A 234 -9.77 -7.76 23.93
CA LEU A 234 -8.94 -8.03 25.10
C LEU A 234 -9.49 -7.42 26.40
N GLY A 235 -10.19 -6.30 26.30
CA GLY A 235 -10.66 -5.57 27.47
C GLY A 235 -9.57 -4.75 28.18
N ILE A 236 -8.32 -4.81 27.69
CA ILE A 236 -7.17 -4.05 28.22
C ILE A 236 -6.25 -3.63 27.10
N VAL A 237 -5.66 -2.43 27.20
CA VAL A 237 -4.61 -1.94 26.30
C VAL A 237 -3.48 -1.35 27.12
N VAL A 238 -2.29 -1.93 27.00
CA VAL A 238 -1.06 -1.45 27.63
C VAL A 238 -0.06 -0.95 26.57
N PRO A 239 0.78 0.07 26.87
CA PRO A 239 1.72 0.61 25.89
C PRO A 239 2.69 -0.43 25.31
N ASP A 240 3.15 -1.38 26.13
CA ASP A 240 4.09 -2.42 25.70
C ASP A 240 3.50 -3.37 24.65
N ALA A 241 2.20 -3.61 24.67
CA ALA A 241 1.51 -4.44 23.68
C ALA A 241 1.53 -3.83 22.26
N VAL A 242 1.67 -2.50 22.15
CA VAL A 242 1.72 -1.77 20.87
C VAL A 242 3.12 -1.24 20.55
N SER A 243 4.14 -1.89 21.08
CA SER A 243 5.55 -1.55 20.93
C SER A 243 6.14 -1.90 19.56
N VAL A 244 7.41 -1.60 19.36
CA VAL A 244 8.17 -1.97 18.14
C VAL A 244 8.12 -3.47 17.88
N GLN A 245 8.05 -4.29 18.93
CA GLN A 245 7.93 -5.74 18.82
C GLN A 245 6.69 -6.16 18.00
N LEU A 246 5.56 -5.49 18.20
CA LEU A 246 4.37 -5.71 17.38
C LEU A 246 4.61 -5.35 15.91
N SER A 247 5.30 -4.23 15.63
CA SER A 247 5.65 -3.85 14.25
C SER A 247 6.50 -4.91 13.56
N ILE A 248 7.47 -5.48 14.28
CA ILE A 248 8.32 -6.57 13.79
C ILE A 248 7.46 -7.82 13.55
N SER A 249 6.60 -8.20 14.48
CA SER A 249 5.71 -9.35 14.34
C SER A 249 4.78 -9.22 13.12
N LEU A 250 4.20 -8.04 12.88
CA LEU A 250 3.39 -7.75 11.70
C LEU A 250 4.21 -7.85 10.40
N LEU A 251 5.44 -7.36 10.42
CA LEU A 251 6.36 -7.49 9.29
C LEU A 251 6.68 -8.98 9.00
N LEU A 252 6.93 -9.76 10.06
CA LEU A 252 7.16 -11.21 9.96
C LEU A 252 5.94 -11.91 9.35
N MET A 253 4.72 -11.59 9.79
CA MET A 253 3.48 -12.14 9.22
C MET A 253 3.41 -11.89 7.71
N VAL A 254 3.75 -10.68 7.26
CA VAL A 254 3.73 -10.33 5.83
C VAL A 254 4.83 -11.05 5.05
N VAL A 255 6.04 -11.15 5.60
CA VAL A 255 7.17 -11.81 4.94
C VAL A 255 6.96 -13.32 4.88
N LEU A 256 6.59 -13.94 6.00
CA LEU A 256 6.32 -15.39 6.09
C LEU A 256 5.15 -15.81 5.22
N GLY A 257 4.09 -15.01 5.22
CA GLY A 257 2.92 -15.26 4.39
C GLY A 257 3.19 -15.06 2.90
N GLY A 258 4.08 -14.13 2.56
CA GLY A 258 4.43 -13.73 1.20
C GLY A 258 3.96 -12.31 0.87
N SER A 259 4.89 -11.38 0.70
CA SER A 259 4.62 -9.98 0.45
C SER A 259 3.93 -9.75 -0.90
N GLY A 260 2.96 -8.84 -0.93
CA GLY A 260 2.27 -8.40 -2.15
C GLY A 260 1.02 -9.21 -2.51
N GLY A 261 0.58 -10.14 -1.66
CA GLY A 261 -0.70 -10.83 -1.78
C GLY A 261 -1.55 -10.67 -0.52
N VAL A 262 -2.85 -10.48 -0.68
CA VAL A 262 -3.80 -10.43 0.44
C VAL A 262 -3.87 -11.77 1.16
N SER A 263 -3.91 -12.86 0.39
CA SER A 263 -3.90 -14.22 0.92
C SER A 263 -2.63 -14.53 1.71
N GLY A 264 -1.48 -13.97 1.29
CA GLY A 264 -0.22 -14.10 2.03
C GLY A 264 -0.32 -13.50 3.43
N ALA A 265 -0.83 -12.28 3.56
CA ALA A 265 -1.01 -11.62 4.85
C ALA A 265 -1.93 -12.41 5.79
N LEU A 266 -3.03 -12.97 5.26
CA LEU A 266 -3.95 -13.83 6.02
C LEU A 266 -3.27 -15.11 6.52
N ILE A 267 -2.52 -15.79 5.65
CA ILE A 267 -1.78 -17.02 6.00
C ILE A 267 -0.71 -16.72 7.05
N GLY A 268 0.07 -15.65 6.86
CA GLY A 268 1.13 -15.27 7.79
C GLY A 268 0.59 -14.89 9.17
N ALA A 269 -0.51 -14.14 9.22
CA ALA A 269 -1.16 -13.79 10.48
C ALA A 269 -1.75 -15.02 11.19
N ALA A 270 -2.37 -15.93 10.44
CA ALA A 270 -2.85 -17.20 11.00
C ALA A 270 -1.70 -18.03 11.58
N LEU A 271 -0.58 -18.16 10.82
CA LEU A 271 0.58 -18.93 11.25
C LEU A 271 1.17 -18.38 12.56
N ILE A 272 1.43 -17.08 12.62
CA ILE A 272 2.00 -16.43 13.82
C ILE A 272 0.99 -16.41 14.97
N GLY A 273 -0.29 -16.11 14.70
CA GLY A 273 -1.33 -16.10 15.74
C GLY A 273 -1.53 -17.47 16.40
N PHE A 274 -1.43 -18.57 15.65
CA PHE A 274 -1.46 -19.92 16.22
C PHE A 274 -0.16 -20.28 16.95
N LEU A 275 0.99 -19.85 16.46
CA LEU A 275 2.27 -20.06 17.15
C LEU A 275 2.32 -19.33 18.49
N ASP A 276 1.74 -18.12 18.59
CA ASP A 276 1.67 -17.35 19.83
C ASP A 276 0.97 -18.10 20.96
N ILE A 277 -0.09 -18.81 20.65
CA ILE A 277 -0.89 -19.53 21.67
C ILE A 277 -0.31 -20.90 21.96
N SER A 278 0.19 -21.60 20.96
CA SER A 278 0.88 -22.88 21.18
C SER A 278 2.23 -22.68 21.89
N GLY A 279 2.78 -21.45 21.85
CA GLY A 279 4.11 -21.11 22.32
C GLY A 279 4.21 -20.72 23.80
N HIS A 280 3.15 -20.80 24.61
CA HIS A 280 3.25 -20.55 26.06
C HIS A 280 4.32 -21.43 26.76
N GLN A 281 4.65 -22.57 26.16
CA GLN A 281 5.76 -23.42 26.64
C GLN A 281 7.15 -22.89 26.24
N PHE A 282 7.22 -21.91 25.30
CA PHE A 282 8.47 -21.37 24.74
C PHE A 282 8.61 -19.85 24.99
N GLU A 283 7.94 -19.30 25.99
CA GLU A 283 7.85 -17.85 26.24
C GLU A 283 9.24 -17.17 26.27
N ASN A 284 10.23 -17.82 26.88
CA ASN A 284 11.61 -17.34 26.94
C ASN A 284 12.41 -17.52 25.63
N SER A 285 11.91 -18.30 24.65
CA SER A 285 12.60 -18.60 23.39
C SER A 285 11.82 -18.09 22.17
N ARG A 286 10.73 -17.38 22.37
CA ARG A 286 9.79 -16.94 21.32
C ARG A 286 10.47 -16.16 20.21
N GLU A 287 11.35 -15.23 20.57
CA GLU A 287 12.07 -14.39 19.60
C GLU A 287 13.06 -15.22 18.75
N VAL A 288 13.71 -16.20 19.38
CA VAL A 288 14.63 -17.12 18.69
C VAL A 288 13.86 -18.02 17.72
N VAL A 289 12.70 -18.54 18.14
CA VAL A 289 11.83 -19.37 17.27
C VAL A 289 11.35 -18.55 16.07
N TYR A 290 10.90 -17.32 16.28
CA TYR A 290 10.49 -16.43 15.19
C TYR A 290 11.65 -16.11 14.24
N GLY A 291 12.82 -15.79 14.77
CA GLY A 291 14.02 -15.55 13.95
C GLY A 291 14.39 -16.75 13.09
N LEU A 292 14.46 -17.96 13.68
CA LEU A 292 14.75 -19.19 12.96
C LEU A 292 13.70 -19.53 11.90
N LEU A 293 12.41 -19.30 12.21
CA LEU A 293 11.32 -19.55 11.29
C LEU A 293 11.40 -18.60 10.08
N VAL A 294 11.73 -17.32 10.30
CA VAL A 294 11.94 -16.35 9.21
C VAL A 294 13.12 -16.77 8.33
N ILE A 295 14.25 -17.08 8.94
CA ILE A 295 15.45 -17.53 8.20
C ILE A 295 15.10 -18.76 7.37
N GLY A 296 14.44 -19.75 7.98
CA GLY A 296 14.00 -20.97 7.31
C GLY A 296 13.08 -20.70 6.12
N VAL A 297 12.07 -19.82 6.29
CA VAL A 297 11.13 -19.50 5.20
C VAL A 297 11.80 -18.66 4.11
N VAL A 298 12.65 -17.70 4.44
CA VAL A 298 13.36 -16.88 3.44
C VAL A 298 14.29 -17.77 2.58
N ILE A 299 14.94 -18.77 3.18
CA ILE A 299 15.82 -19.71 2.45
C ILE A 299 14.99 -20.71 1.63
N ALA A 300 13.98 -21.35 2.24
CA ALA A 300 13.23 -22.45 1.62
C ALA A 300 12.10 -21.96 0.70
N ALA A 301 11.54 -20.80 0.97
CA ALA A 301 10.38 -20.24 0.27
C ALA A 301 10.51 -18.73 0.09
N PRO A 302 11.37 -18.21 -0.81
CA PRO A 302 11.61 -16.77 -0.98
C PRO A 302 10.37 -15.96 -1.37
N GLY A 303 9.32 -16.64 -1.84
CA GLY A 303 7.99 -16.03 -2.07
C GLY A 303 7.03 -16.13 -0.89
N GLY A 304 7.49 -16.59 0.29
CA GLY A 304 6.65 -16.91 1.46
C GLY A 304 5.75 -18.13 1.25
N ALA A 305 4.95 -18.47 2.26
CA ALA A 305 4.03 -19.62 2.20
C ALA A 305 3.05 -19.52 1.01
N PHE A 306 2.54 -18.33 0.72
CA PHE A 306 1.69 -18.08 -0.44
C PHE A 306 2.41 -18.29 -1.78
N GLY A 307 3.71 -17.98 -1.85
CA GLY A 307 4.53 -18.23 -3.04
C GLY A 307 4.62 -19.72 -3.38
N VAL A 308 4.77 -20.58 -2.38
CA VAL A 308 4.76 -22.04 -2.53
C VAL A 308 3.40 -22.54 -3.02
N ILE A 309 2.32 -22.05 -2.42
CA ILE A 309 0.94 -22.39 -2.85
C ILE A 309 0.72 -21.95 -4.30
N ARG A 310 1.11 -20.72 -4.62
CA ARG A 310 0.97 -20.14 -5.96
C ARG A 310 1.73 -20.93 -7.04
N SER A 311 2.92 -21.42 -6.73
CA SER A 311 3.73 -22.18 -7.70
C SER A 311 3.03 -23.47 -8.15
N ARG A 312 2.13 -24.02 -7.33
CA ARG A 312 1.30 -25.19 -7.68
C ARG A 312 0.12 -24.84 -8.59
N PHE A 313 -0.34 -23.58 -8.57
CA PHE A 313 -1.34 -23.06 -9.50
C PHE A 313 -0.66 -22.47 -10.73
N LYS A 314 0.03 -23.29 -11.55
CA LYS A 314 0.61 -22.84 -12.82
C LYS A 314 -0.43 -22.07 -13.61
N ALA A 315 -0.12 -20.84 -13.96
CA ALA A 315 -0.95 -20.08 -14.90
C ALA A 315 -0.97 -20.88 -16.22
N GLN A 316 -2.15 -21.37 -16.60
CA GLN A 316 -2.30 -21.90 -17.95
C GLN A 316 -1.98 -20.76 -18.92
N PRO A 317 -1.15 -21.02 -19.96
CA PRO A 317 -0.95 -20.04 -21.01
C PRO A 317 -2.34 -19.64 -21.52
N LEU A 318 -2.61 -18.35 -21.59
CA LEU A 318 -3.82 -17.88 -22.27
C LEU A 318 -3.77 -18.44 -23.69
N PRO A 319 -4.86 -19.06 -24.19
CA PRO A 319 -4.92 -19.45 -25.57
C PRO A 319 -4.61 -18.21 -26.41
N ALA A 320 -3.70 -18.35 -27.36
CA ALA A 320 -3.37 -17.27 -28.29
C ALA A 320 -4.68 -16.80 -28.92
N ARG A 321 -5.15 -15.64 -28.53
CA ARG A 321 -6.29 -14.99 -29.17
C ARG A 321 -5.78 -14.62 -30.55
N THR A 322 -6.18 -15.36 -31.57
CA THR A 322 -5.99 -14.95 -32.95
C THR A 322 -6.76 -13.65 -33.13
N THR A 323 -6.06 -12.54 -33.07
CA THR A 323 -6.61 -11.23 -33.43
C THR A 323 -6.99 -11.33 -34.91
N PRO A 324 -8.22 -10.98 -35.33
CA PRO A 324 -8.54 -10.92 -36.73
C PRO A 324 -7.48 -10.01 -37.40
N ALA A 325 -6.85 -10.52 -38.45
CA ALA A 325 -5.77 -9.83 -39.17
C ALA A 325 -6.18 -8.46 -39.77
N ASN A 326 -7.44 -8.07 -39.65
CA ASN A 326 -8.03 -6.88 -40.30
C ASN A 326 -8.45 -5.78 -39.29
N ALA A 327 -7.94 -5.75 -38.04
CA ALA A 327 -8.12 -4.57 -37.20
C ALA A 327 -7.19 -3.46 -37.71
N ALA A 328 -7.67 -2.66 -38.67
CA ALA A 328 -6.96 -1.45 -39.07
C ALA A 328 -6.65 -0.58 -37.84
N PRO A 329 -5.42 -0.05 -37.70
CA PRO A 329 -5.08 0.84 -36.62
C PRO A 329 -6.05 2.02 -36.63
N ARG A 330 -6.84 2.17 -35.57
CA ARG A 330 -7.70 3.34 -35.43
C ARG A 330 -6.81 4.56 -35.26
N ALA A 331 -6.68 5.37 -36.30
CA ALA A 331 -5.96 6.63 -36.22
C ALA A 331 -6.61 7.50 -35.13
N ILE A 332 -5.88 7.75 -34.04
CA ILE A 332 -6.30 8.71 -33.02
C ILE A 332 -6.11 10.08 -33.64
N ALA A 333 -7.18 10.72 -34.08
CA ALA A 333 -7.13 12.11 -34.52
C ALA A 333 -6.71 12.99 -33.35
N MET A 334 -5.51 13.52 -33.39
CA MET A 334 -5.04 14.50 -32.42
C MET A 334 -5.67 15.86 -32.76
N PRO A 335 -6.22 16.60 -31.77
CA PRO A 335 -6.76 17.93 -32.03
C PRO A 335 -5.71 18.82 -32.70
N VAL A 336 -6.07 19.45 -33.79
CA VAL A 336 -5.21 20.36 -34.53
C VAL A 336 -5.30 21.73 -33.86
N ALA A 337 -4.36 22.05 -32.98
CA ALA A 337 -4.18 23.42 -32.47
C ALA A 337 -3.06 24.11 -33.28
N ASP A 338 -3.25 25.34 -33.61
CA ASP A 338 -2.31 26.16 -34.41
C ASP A 338 -1.11 26.65 -33.59
N VAL A 339 -0.82 26.01 -32.49
CA VAL A 339 0.22 26.37 -31.52
C VAL A 339 1.40 25.40 -31.64
N ALA A 340 2.63 25.92 -31.52
CA ALA A 340 3.83 25.10 -31.48
C ALA A 340 3.73 24.00 -30.41
N PRO A 341 4.02 22.73 -30.76
CA PRO A 341 3.93 21.63 -29.82
C PRO A 341 4.90 21.75 -28.64
N LEU A 342 6.07 22.38 -28.85
CA LEU A 342 7.06 22.64 -27.79
C LEU A 342 7.79 23.97 -28.10
N ALA A 343 7.87 24.83 -27.09
CA ALA A 343 8.75 25.99 -27.07
C ALA A 343 9.59 25.99 -25.81
N VAL A 344 10.88 26.19 -25.96
CA VAL A 344 11.89 26.25 -24.91
C VAL A 344 12.53 27.63 -24.98
N ALA A 345 12.51 28.37 -23.88
CA ALA A 345 13.02 29.74 -23.85
C ALA A 345 13.99 29.94 -22.69
N HIS A 346 15.23 30.32 -23.03
CA HIS A 346 16.30 30.67 -22.08
C HIS A 346 16.55 29.63 -20.98
N VAL A 347 16.44 28.35 -21.33
CA VAL A 347 16.57 27.27 -20.37
C VAL A 347 18.00 27.10 -19.89
N THR A 348 18.18 27.28 -18.59
CA THR A 348 19.44 27.08 -17.89
C THR A 348 19.25 26.08 -16.75
N LYS A 349 20.19 25.13 -16.62
CA LYS A 349 20.25 24.18 -15.51
C LYS A 349 21.64 24.14 -14.90
N ARG A 350 21.69 24.46 -13.60
CA ARG A 350 22.90 24.39 -12.76
C ARG A 350 22.77 23.30 -11.71
N PHE A 351 23.87 22.61 -11.46
CA PHE A 351 24.03 21.68 -10.36
C PHE A 351 25.18 22.13 -9.47
N GLY A 352 24.89 22.90 -8.43
CA GLY A 352 25.94 23.60 -7.66
C GLY A 352 26.76 24.51 -8.58
N GLY A 353 28.06 24.32 -8.67
CA GLY A 353 28.96 25.10 -9.55
C GLY A 353 28.97 24.68 -11.03
N LEU A 354 28.35 23.51 -11.37
CA LEU A 354 28.33 23.00 -12.75
C LEU A 354 27.13 23.54 -13.52
N VAL A 355 27.37 24.21 -14.65
CA VAL A 355 26.32 24.60 -15.62
C VAL A 355 26.16 23.49 -16.65
N ALA A 356 25.11 22.68 -16.51
CA ALA A 356 24.85 21.52 -17.38
C ALA A 356 24.10 21.91 -18.68
N VAL A 357 23.25 22.94 -18.62
CA VAL A 357 22.57 23.56 -19.75
C VAL A 357 22.66 25.06 -19.57
N ASN A 358 23.03 25.80 -20.59
CA ASN A 358 23.21 27.24 -20.50
C ASN A 358 22.45 27.95 -21.63
N ASP A 359 21.43 28.71 -21.26
CA ASP A 359 20.66 29.60 -22.14
C ASP A 359 20.19 28.98 -23.47
N VAL A 360 19.54 27.81 -23.41
CA VAL A 360 19.06 27.12 -24.60
C VAL A 360 17.63 27.55 -24.92
N SER A 361 17.46 28.01 -26.19
CA SER A 361 16.14 28.40 -26.73
C SER A 361 15.91 27.76 -28.08
N PHE A 362 14.73 27.14 -28.28
CA PHE A 362 14.28 26.61 -29.56
C PHE A 362 12.77 26.37 -29.55
N THR A 363 12.20 26.22 -30.74
CA THR A 363 10.79 25.88 -30.91
C THR A 363 10.67 24.72 -31.89
N LEU A 364 9.82 23.75 -31.60
CA LEU A 364 9.54 22.65 -32.53
C LEU A 364 8.31 23.00 -33.37
N ALA A 365 8.45 22.77 -34.68
CA ALA A 365 7.30 22.81 -35.58
C ALA A 365 6.55 21.48 -35.55
N ARG A 366 5.25 21.53 -35.83
CA ARG A 366 4.41 20.34 -35.89
C ARG A 366 4.79 19.42 -37.04
N GLY A 367 4.81 18.10 -36.79
CA GLY A 367 5.15 17.12 -37.82
C GLY A 367 6.63 17.07 -38.22
N THR A 368 7.50 17.79 -37.50
CA THR A 368 8.93 17.76 -37.75
C THR A 368 9.66 16.78 -36.85
N LEU A 369 10.74 16.19 -37.37
CA LEU A 369 11.71 15.43 -36.60
C LEU A 369 12.90 16.36 -36.31
N THR A 370 13.16 16.62 -35.03
CA THR A 370 14.28 17.45 -34.59
C THR A 370 15.26 16.61 -33.78
N SER A 371 16.56 16.71 -34.10
CA SER A 371 17.62 15.99 -33.42
C SER A 371 18.43 16.92 -32.53
N LEU A 372 18.69 16.51 -31.29
CA LEU A 372 19.61 17.17 -30.37
C LEU A 372 20.92 16.36 -30.34
N ILE A 373 21.96 16.90 -30.94
CA ILE A 373 23.29 16.26 -31.10
C ILE A 373 24.35 16.95 -30.25
N GLY A 374 25.36 16.22 -29.86
CA GLY A 374 26.50 16.71 -29.10
C GLY A 374 27.27 15.57 -28.40
N PRO A 375 28.46 15.80 -27.86
CA PRO A 375 29.25 14.79 -27.17
C PRO A 375 28.61 14.33 -25.85
N ASN A 376 29.17 13.28 -25.25
CA ASN A 376 28.78 12.86 -23.94
C ASN A 376 29.08 13.97 -22.92
N GLY A 377 28.13 14.23 -21.98
CA GLY A 377 28.26 15.34 -21.04
C GLY A 377 27.75 16.70 -21.53
N ALA A 378 27.35 16.85 -22.81
CA ALA A 378 26.85 18.13 -23.37
C ALA A 378 25.46 18.58 -22.85
N GLY A 379 24.92 17.96 -21.79
CA GLY A 379 23.64 18.37 -21.20
C GLY A 379 22.37 17.86 -21.89
N LYS A 380 22.48 17.04 -22.95
CA LYS A 380 21.30 16.52 -23.71
C LYS A 380 20.26 15.87 -22.80
N THR A 381 20.67 14.92 -21.99
CA THR A 381 19.77 14.23 -21.05
C THR A 381 19.19 15.18 -19.99
N THR A 382 19.97 16.17 -19.56
CA THR A 382 19.52 17.20 -18.61
C THR A 382 18.41 18.06 -19.22
N LEU A 383 18.56 18.47 -20.52
CA LEU A 383 17.52 19.20 -21.21
C LEU A 383 16.24 18.36 -21.42
N PHE A 384 16.37 17.09 -21.85
CA PHE A 384 15.22 16.18 -21.94
C PHE A 384 14.53 15.96 -20.58
N ASN A 385 15.30 15.84 -19.48
CA ASN A 385 14.76 15.76 -18.14
C ASN A 385 13.96 17.01 -17.76
N ALA A 386 14.46 18.18 -18.12
CA ALA A 386 13.79 19.45 -17.87
C ALA A 386 12.46 19.56 -18.64
N ILE A 387 12.47 19.26 -19.94
CA ILE A 387 11.28 19.30 -20.80
C ILE A 387 10.20 18.31 -20.33
N SER A 388 10.61 17.11 -19.91
CA SER A 388 9.69 16.06 -19.44
C SER A 388 9.27 16.20 -17.97
N GLY A 389 9.68 17.26 -17.27
CA GLY A 389 9.34 17.51 -15.87
C GLY A 389 10.10 16.66 -14.85
N VAL A 390 11.06 15.82 -15.29
CA VAL A 390 11.90 14.98 -14.41
C VAL A 390 12.91 15.81 -13.63
N GLY A 391 13.33 16.95 -14.17
CA GLY A 391 14.29 17.87 -13.55
C GLY A 391 13.74 19.29 -13.51
N ARG A 392 13.89 19.97 -12.37
CA ARG A 392 13.55 21.40 -12.29
C ARG A 392 14.60 22.24 -13.00
N LEU A 393 14.14 23.27 -13.71
CA LEU A 393 15.00 24.30 -14.28
C LEU A 393 15.60 25.19 -13.18
N THR A 394 16.73 25.83 -13.49
CA THR A 394 17.25 26.94 -12.68
C THR A 394 16.68 28.26 -13.20
N GLU A 395 16.66 28.45 -14.53
CA GLU A 395 16.14 29.62 -15.20
C GLU A 395 15.47 29.22 -16.51
N GLY A 396 14.65 30.12 -17.08
CA GLY A 396 13.95 29.91 -18.34
C GLY A 396 12.59 29.26 -18.20
N SER A 397 11.96 28.97 -19.32
CA SER A 397 10.61 28.38 -19.37
C SER A 397 10.47 27.30 -20.45
N VAL A 398 9.50 26.41 -20.24
CA VAL A 398 9.10 25.39 -21.20
C VAL A 398 7.58 25.47 -21.41
N GLN A 399 7.17 25.61 -22.66
CA GLN A 399 5.77 25.59 -23.05
C GLN A 399 5.47 24.39 -23.93
N ILE A 400 4.36 23.70 -23.64
CA ILE A 400 3.85 22.56 -24.40
C ILE A 400 2.42 22.87 -24.82
N ALA A 401 2.18 22.84 -26.13
CA ALA A 401 0.89 23.20 -26.73
C ALA A 401 0.33 24.53 -26.16
N GLY A 402 1.20 25.55 -26.02
CA GLY A 402 0.85 26.87 -25.51
C GLY A 402 0.70 26.99 -23.99
N SER A 403 0.76 25.90 -23.26
CA SER A 403 0.70 25.90 -21.79
C SER A 403 2.10 25.96 -21.19
N ASP A 404 2.35 26.86 -20.25
CA ASP A 404 3.59 26.87 -19.47
C ASP A 404 3.61 25.68 -18.51
N VAL A 405 4.59 24.80 -18.70
CA VAL A 405 4.80 23.59 -17.92
C VAL A 405 6.05 23.65 -17.05
N THR A 406 6.64 24.82 -16.91
CA THR A 406 7.87 25.04 -16.15
C THR A 406 7.74 24.53 -14.73
N GLY A 407 8.60 23.59 -14.35
CA GLY A 407 8.60 22.97 -13.02
C GLY A 407 7.42 22.02 -12.74
N TRP A 408 6.62 21.67 -13.74
CA TRP A 408 5.58 20.66 -13.57
C TRP A 408 6.18 19.28 -13.31
N GLN A 409 5.39 18.44 -12.62
CA GLN A 409 5.75 17.03 -12.41
C GLN A 409 5.55 16.20 -13.69
N PRO A 410 6.33 15.13 -13.91
CA PRO A 410 6.30 14.36 -15.16
C PRO A 410 4.91 13.87 -15.54
N HIS A 411 4.11 13.39 -14.59
CA HIS A 411 2.76 12.90 -14.86
C HIS A 411 1.81 13.98 -15.39
N ARG A 412 2.01 15.26 -15.04
CA ARG A 412 1.25 16.39 -15.58
C ARG A 412 1.67 16.71 -17.00
N VAL A 413 2.99 16.67 -17.26
CA VAL A 413 3.54 16.84 -18.61
C VAL A 413 3.06 15.73 -19.53
N ALA A 414 3.08 14.49 -19.06
CA ALA A 414 2.54 13.34 -19.78
C ALA A 414 1.04 13.49 -20.09
N ALA A 415 0.26 14.13 -19.21
CA ALA A 415 -1.18 14.39 -19.44
C ALA A 415 -1.44 15.30 -20.65
N LEU A 416 -0.48 16.15 -21.06
CA LEU A 416 -0.55 16.96 -22.26
C LEU A 416 -0.20 16.19 -23.55
N GLY A 417 0.14 14.91 -23.46
CA GLY A 417 0.45 14.05 -24.60
C GLY A 417 1.94 13.87 -24.86
N VAL A 418 2.81 14.31 -23.97
CA VAL A 418 4.25 14.08 -24.08
C VAL A 418 4.56 12.64 -23.70
N GLY A 419 5.06 11.87 -24.65
CA GLY A 419 5.64 10.55 -24.42
C GLY A 419 7.16 10.64 -24.35
N ARG A 420 7.78 9.84 -23.49
CA ARG A 420 9.23 9.74 -23.37
C ARG A 420 9.67 8.29 -23.39
N THR A 421 10.67 7.99 -24.22
CA THR A 421 11.40 6.73 -24.19
C THR A 421 12.69 6.90 -23.40
N PHE A 422 13.19 5.81 -22.81
CA PHE A 422 14.47 5.78 -22.09
C PHE A 422 15.51 5.04 -22.92
N GLN A 423 16.79 5.35 -22.73
CA GLN A 423 17.90 4.67 -23.41
C GLN A 423 17.88 3.16 -23.17
N ASN A 424 17.62 2.74 -21.92
CA ASN A 424 17.34 1.36 -21.57
C ASN A 424 15.84 1.21 -21.43
N ALA A 425 15.26 0.19 -22.05
CA ALA A 425 13.84 -0.10 -21.93
C ALA A 425 13.46 -0.30 -20.45
N ARG A 426 12.72 0.63 -19.89
CA ARG A 426 12.21 0.57 -18.51
C ARG A 426 10.85 -0.09 -18.51
N LEU A 427 10.85 -1.40 -18.81
CA LEU A 427 9.66 -2.24 -18.72
C LEU A 427 9.40 -2.62 -17.26
N PHE A 428 8.15 -2.72 -16.92
CA PHE A 428 7.71 -3.25 -15.64
C PHE A 428 7.80 -4.77 -15.69
N GLY A 429 8.91 -5.33 -15.23
CA GLY A 429 9.28 -6.74 -15.40
C GLY A 429 8.31 -7.73 -14.73
N GLU A 430 7.61 -7.31 -13.69
CA GLU A 430 6.61 -8.13 -13.00
C GLU A 430 5.21 -8.04 -13.63
N MET A 431 5.02 -7.12 -14.58
CA MET A 431 3.79 -6.97 -15.36
C MET A 431 3.83 -7.80 -16.64
N THR A 432 2.68 -8.27 -17.08
CA THR A 432 2.53 -8.89 -18.40
C THR A 432 2.71 -7.84 -19.52
N VAL A 433 2.90 -8.29 -20.76
CA VAL A 433 2.98 -7.40 -21.93
C VAL A 433 1.73 -6.51 -22.03
N LEU A 434 0.55 -7.09 -21.85
CA LEU A 434 -0.71 -6.34 -21.88
C LEU A 434 -0.76 -5.27 -20.78
N GLU A 435 -0.34 -5.60 -19.56
CA GLU A 435 -0.32 -4.66 -18.45
C GLU A 435 0.68 -3.53 -18.66
N ASN A 436 1.84 -3.78 -19.27
CA ASN A 436 2.78 -2.74 -19.68
C ASN A 436 2.15 -1.78 -20.70
N VAL A 437 1.43 -2.31 -21.70
CA VAL A 437 0.72 -1.47 -22.69
C VAL A 437 -0.39 -0.65 -22.03
N VAL A 438 -1.19 -1.27 -21.15
CA VAL A 438 -2.27 -0.59 -20.41
C VAL A 438 -1.69 0.47 -19.46
N ALA A 439 -0.53 0.23 -18.85
CA ALA A 439 0.14 1.25 -18.03
C ALA A 439 0.48 2.51 -18.85
N GLY A 440 0.84 2.35 -20.14
CA GLY A 440 1.05 3.48 -21.05
C GLY A 440 -0.23 4.30 -21.35
N ALA A 441 -1.40 3.68 -21.20
CA ALA A 441 -2.71 4.31 -21.37
C ALA A 441 -3.27 4.91 -20.05
N PHE A 442 -2.51 4.91 -18.96
CA PHE A 442 -2.95 5.30 -17.61
C PHE A 442 -3.64 6.69 -17.57
N ARG A 443 -3.19 7.64 -18.39
CA ARG A 443 -3.77 8.99 -18.47
C ARG A 443 -5.21 9.02 -18.99
N ILE A 444 -5.60 8.03 -19.82
CA ILE A 444 -6.91 7.96 -20.47
C ILE A 444 -7.95 7.37 -19.51
N GLU A 445 -7.51 6.52 -18.61
CA GLU A 445 -8.38 5.89 -17.61
C GLU A 445 -8.83 6.90 -16.55
N ARG A 446 -10.13 6.87 -16.23
CA ARG A 446 -10.73 7.74 -15.22
C ARG A 446 -11.31 6.88 -14.10
N SER A 447 -10.48 6.53 -13.11
CA SER A 447 -10.95 5.93 -11.86
C SER A 447 -10.28 6.61 -10.67
N SER A 448 -10.98 6.65 -9.53
CA SER A 448 -10.44 7.12 -8.25
C SER A 448 -10.13 5.95 -7.34
N PHE A 449 -9.26 6.16 -6.34
CA PHE A 449 -8.97 5.15 -5.32
C PHE A 449 -10.23 4.66 -4.60
N ALA A 450 -11.15 5.58 -4.29
CA ALA A 450 -12.44 5.23 -3.67
C ALA A 450 -13.33 4.38 -4.58
N ALA A 451 -13.34 4.66 -5.89
CA ALA A 451 -14.06 3.84 -6.86
C ALA A 451 -13.48 2.44 -6.99
N ASP A 452 -12.15 2.32 -6.96
CA ASP A 452 -11.46 1.04 -6.96
C ASP A 452 -11.77 0.25 -5.68
N LEU A 453 -11.75 0.92 -4.51
CA LEU A 453 -12.04 0.31 -3.21
C LEU A 453 -13.45 -0.32 -3.18
N LEU A 454 -14.43 0.41 -3.67
CA LEU A 454 -15.84 -0.01 -3.69
C LEU A 454 -16.21 -0.84 -4.93
N ALA A 455 -15.24 -1.15 -5.81
CA ALA A 455 -15.43 -1.87 -7.08
C ALA A 455 -16.57 -1.28 -7.95
N LEU A 456 -16.67 0.06 -7.99
CA LEU A 456 -17.70 0.74 -8.79
C LEU A 456 -17.50 0.48 -10.28
N PRO A 457 -18.56 0.57 -11.11
CA PRO A 457 -18.45 0.33 -12.56
C PRO A 457 -17.37 1.17 -13.25
N SER A 458 -17.12 2.40 -12.77
CA SER A 458 -16.06 3.28 -13.26
C SER A 458 -14.64 2.75 -13.04
N SER A 459 -14.44 1.78 -12.16
CA SER A 459 -13.14 1.16 -11.90
C SER A 459 -12.83 -0.01 -12.85
N ARG A 460 -13.83 -0.50 -13.59
CA ARG A 460 -13.73 -1.66 -14.46
C ARG A 460 -13.67 -1.29 -15.95
N ALA A 461 -13.88 -0.03 -16.27
CA ALA A 461 -13.77 0.55 -17.61
C ALA A 461 -12.32 0.90 -17.95
#